data_c0bb1bcc5c0c58b42005362d379bcae9
#
_entry.id   c0bb1bcc5c0c58b42005362d379bcae9
#
_cell.length_a   1.000
_cell.length_b   1.000
_cell.length_c   1.000
_cell.angle_alpha   90.00
_cell.angle_beta   90.00
_cell.angle_gamma   90.00
#
_symmetry.space_group_name_H-M   'P 1'
#
loop_
_entity.id
_entity.type
_entity.pdbx_description
1 polymer ?
#
loop_
_entity_poly.entity_id
_entity_poly.type
_entity_poly.pdbx_seq_one_letter_code
_entity_poly.pdbx_strand_id
1 'polypeptide(L)'
;MNAVYTRQSLDVKDSLSIESQLDACLNENGSAAYRHYNDKGYSGKNTERPAFQQLMADVRKGTIERVIVYRLDRLSRSLLDFAEMIDVFKKKDVEFVSCREKFDTSTPIGNAMLSIIMVFAQLERETIQMRVKDNYATRMERGAYDGVAPYGFGKAIAKVGGKQVHTLDVNEESD
;
A
#
# COMPACT_ATOMS: atom_id res chain seq x y z
N MET A 1 -0.51 -12.39 21.39
CA MET A 1 -1.76 -11.63 21.64
C MET A 1 -2.35 -11.22 20.29
N ASN A 2 -3.68 -11.32 20.12
CA ASN A 2 -4.33 -10.97 18.86
C ASN A 2 -4.54 -9.45 18.71
N ALA A 3 -4.59 -8.98 17.48
CA ALA A 3 -4.93 -7.61 17.12
C ALA A 3 -6.23 -7.57 16.32
N VAL A 4 -7.16 -6.73 16.69
CA VAL A 4 -8.37 -6.43 15.91
C VAL A 4 -8.22 -5.03 15.34
N TYR A 5 -8.29 -4.89 14.01
CA TYR A 5 -8.21 -3.59 13.36
C TYR A 5 -9.54 -3.22 12.72
N THR A 6 -10.02 -2.04 13.02
CA THR A 6 -11.23 -1.47 12.45
C THR A 6 -10.97 -0.07 11.87
N ARG A 7 -11.68 0.27 10.79
CA ARG A 7 -11.56 1.58 10.15
C ARG A 7 -12.91 2.06 9.58
N GLN A 8 -13.21 3.32 9.79
CA GLN A 8 -14.37 3.97 9.19
C GLN A 8 -13.97 5.29 8.53
N SER A 9 -14.32 5.45 7.22
CA SER A 9 -14.13 6.71 6.50
C SER A 9 -15.29 7.65 6.76
N LEU A 10 -15.04 8.95 6.84
CA LEU A 10 -16.09 9.98 6.93
C LEU A 10 -16.87 10.13 5.61
N ASP A 11 -16.26 9.79 4.49
CA ASP A 11 -16.80 10.05 3.15
C ASP A 11 -17.81 9.00 2.64
N VAL A 12 -18.06 7.92 3.37
CA VAL A 12 -18.89 6.80 2.92
C VAL A 12 -20.05 6.58 3.90
N LYS A 13 -21.24 7.03 3.51
CA LYS A 13 -22.47 6.88 4.31
C LYS A 13 -22.88 5.42 4.57
N ASP A 14 -22.45 4.48 3.73
CA ASP A 14 -22.79 3.04 3.82
C ASP A 14 -21.68 2.19 4.43
N SER A 15 -20.72 2.78 5.15
CA SER A 15 -19.70 1.98 5.83
C SER A 15 -20.25 1.40 7.13
N LEU A 16 -20.08 0.08 7.31
CA LEU A 16 -20.39 -0.59 8.58
C LEU A 16 -19.74 0.16 9.74
N SER A 17 -20.48 0.33 10.83
CA SER A 17 -19.96 1.04 12.01
C SER A 17 -18.72 0.31 12.58
N ILE A 18 -17.93 1.01 13.36
CA ILE A 18 -16.74 0.43 14.01
C ILE A 18 -17.17 -0.68 14.96
N GLU A 19 -18.27 -0.48 15.68
CA GLU A 19 -18.85 -1.43 16.61
C GLU A 19 -19.23 -2.74 15.90
N SER A 20 -19.96 -2.65 14.79
CA SER A 20 -20.36 -3.84 14.01
C SER A 20 -19.16 -4.56 13.37
N GLN A 21 -18.10 -3.82 12.98
CA GLN A 21 -16.86 -4.43 12.52
C GLN A 21 -16.15 -5.16 13.66
N LEU A 22 -16.10 -4.54 14.83
CA LEU A 22 -15.48 -5.11 16.03
C LEU A 22 -16.21 -6.41 16.45
N ASP A 23 -17.54 -6.38 16.53
CA ASP A 23 -18.34 -7.54 16.90
C ASP A 23 -18.08 -8.74 15.97
N ALA A 24 -18.03 -8.50 14.65
CA ALA A 24 -17.71 -9.54 13.69
C ALA A 24 -16.29 -10.10 13.88
N CYS A 25 -15.31 -9.24 14.17
CA CYS A 25 -13.94 -9.68 14.44
C CYS A 25 -13.82 -10.41 15.78
N LEU A 26 -14.59 -10.04 16.79
CA LEU A 26 -14.58 -10.70 18.09
C LEU A 26 -15.21 -12.10 18.02
N ASN A 27 -16.25 -12.28 17.20
CA ASN A 27 -16.80 -13.61 16.93
C ASN A 27 -15.75 -14.54 16.33
N GLU A 28 -14.90 -14.03 15.43
CA GLU A 28 -13.78 -14.77 14.85
C GLU A 28 -12.63 -14.99 15.84
N ASN A 29 -12.36 -14.00 16.71
CA ASN A 29 -11.31 -14.06 17.71
C ASN A 29 -11.62 -15.07 18.84
N GLY A 30 -12.90 -15.34 19.10
CA GLY A 30 -13.36 -16.13 20.23
C GLY A 30 -12.97 -15.48 21.56
N SER A 31 -12.48 -16.31 22.51
CA SER A 31 -12.09 -15.86 23.85
C SER A 31 -10.63 -15.43 23.98
N ALA A 32 -9.86 -15.37 22.88
CA ALA A 32 -8.45 -15.01 22.93
C ALA A 32 -8.25 -13.52 23.32
N ALA A 33 -7.18 -13.25 24.08
CA ALA A 33 -6.82 -11.88 24.45
C ALA A 33 -6.48 -11.07 23.19
N TYR A 34 -7.03 -9.88 23.09
CA TYR A 34 -6.83 -9.01 21.92
C TYR A 34 -6.57 -7.56 22.31
N ARG A 35 -5.99 -6.82 21.36
CA ARG A 35 -5.86 -5.36 21.38
C ARG A 35 -6.63 -4.78 20.19
N HIS A 36 -7.45 -3.75 20.45
CA HIS A 36 -8.22 -3.06 19.43
C HIS A 36 -7.45 -1.84 18.91
N TYR A 37 -7.29 -1.77 17.58
CA TYR A 37 -6.72 -0.65 16.84
C TYR A 37 -7.81 -0.03 15.97
N ASN A 38 -8.07 1.25 16.14
CA ASN A 38 -9.21 1.91 15.51
C ASN A 38 -8.82 3.23 14.87
N ASP A 39 -9.02 3.33 13.55
CA ASP A 39 -8.85 4.55 12.75
C ASP A 39 -10.21 5.07 12.28
N LYS A 40 -10.84 5.94 13.10
CA LYS A 40 -12.08 6.64 12.74
C LYS A 40 -11.77 7.91 11.97
N GLY A 41 -12.40 8.09 10.80
CA GLY A 41 -12.25 9.30 9.98
C GLY A 41 -11.10 9.26 8.96
N TYR A 42 -10.40 8.14 8.85
CA TYR A 42 -9.27 8.00 7.92
C TYR A 42 -9.65 7.24 6.64
N SER A 43 -9.15 7.72 5.48
CA SER A 43 -9.34 7.06 4.19
C SER A 43 -8.43 5.83 4.06
N GLY A 44 -8.91 4.80 3.35
CA GLY A 44 -8.10 3.61 3.03
C GLY A 44 -6.98 3.87 2.02
N LYS A 45 -6.91 5.07 1.43
CA LYS A 45 -5.83 5.48 0.51
C LYS A 45 -4.61 6.05 1.23
N ASN A 46 -4.76 6.45 2.49
CA ASN A 46 -3.69 7.05 3.27
C ASN A 46 -3.13 6.03 4.27
N THR A 47 -1.82 5.83 4.24
CA THR A 47 -1.08 4.99 5.21
C THR A 47 -0.73 5.73 6.50
N GLU A 48 -0.92 7.06 6.55
CA GLU A 48 -0.73 7.88 7.76
C GLU A 48 -1.91 7.75 8.73
N ARG A 49 -2.26 6.52 9.08
CA ARG A 49 -3.30 6.17 10.05
C ARG A 49 -2.66 5.80 11.36
N PRO A 50 -2.90 6.56 12.46
CA PRO A 50 -2.17 6.38 13.72
C PRO A 50 -2.31 4.98 14.32
N ALA A 51 -3.54 4.43 14.34
CA ALA A 51 -3.78 3.10 14.89
C ALA A 51 -3.18 1.99 13.99
N PHE A 52 -3.21 2.16 12.67
CA PHE A 52 -2.54 1.25 11.74
C PHE A 52 -1.01 1.27 11.93
N GLN A 53 -0.41 2.45 12.05
CA GLN A 53 1.03 2.57 12.32
C GLN A 53 1.43 1.91 13.63
N GLN A 54 0.60 2.08 14.68
CA GLN A 54 0.81 1.42 15.96
C GLN A 54 0.70 -0.11 15.83
N LEU A 55 -0.30 -0.61 15.11
CA LEU A 55 -0.45 -2.03 14.79
C LEU A 55 0.83 -2.58 14.13
N MET A 56 1.31 -1.91 13.07
CA MET A 56 2.51 -2.33 12.35
C MET A 56 3.77 -2.26 13.22
N ALA A 57 3.87 -1.31 14.14
CA ALA A 57 4.95 -1.23 15.10
C ALA A 57 4.91 -2.42 16.07
N ASP A 58 3.72 -2.78 16.58
CA ASP A 58 3.56 -3.88 17.53
C ASP A 58 3.77 -5.25 16.85
N VAL A 59 3.38 -5.39 15.58
CA VAL A 59 3.74 -6.55 14.75
C VAL A 59 5.26 -6.69 14.60
N ARG A 60 5.96 -5.59 14.26
CA ARG A 60 7.43 -5.63 14.12
C ARG A 60 8.14 -5.97 15.43
N LYS A 61 7.58 -5.58 16.58
CA LYS A 61 8.07 -5.94 17.92
C LYS A 61 7.81 -7.41 18.29
N GLY A 62 6.98 -8.13 17.51
CA GLY A 62 6.62 -9.53 17.79
C GLY A 62 5.64 -9.71 18.96
N THR A 63 4.84 -8.68 19.28
CA THR A 63 3.84 -8.74 20.34
C THR A 63 2.48 -9.25 19.86
N ILE A 64 2.28 -9.28 18.55
CA ILE A 64 1.06 -9.70 17.87
C ILE A 64 1.29 -11.06 17.20
N GLU A 65 0.36 -11.98 17.39
CA GLU A 65 0.36 -13.33 16.80
C GLU A 65 -0.64 -13.46 15.65
N ARG A 66 -1.76 -12.72 15.74
CA ARG A 66 -2.84 -12.78 14.77
C ARG A 66 -3.45 -11.41 14.56
N VAL A 67 -3.66 -11.00 13.30
CA VAL A 67 -4.35 -9.77 12.93
C VAL A 67 -5.69 -10.11 12.29
N ILE A 68 -6.77 -9.59 12.87
CA ILE A 68 -8.15 -9.85 12.44
C ILE A 68 -8.76 -8.54 11.95
N VAL A 69 -9.36 -8.58 10.76
CA VAL A 69 -10.09 -7.46 10.18
C VAL A 69 -11.47 -7.90 9.69
N TYR A 70 -12.42 -6.99 9.64
CA TYR A 70 -13.73 -7.29 9.07
C TYR A 70 -13.66 -7.56 7.57
N ARG A 71 -12.90 -6.72 6.81
CA ARG A 71 -12.69 -6.80 5.37
C ARG A 71 -11.28 -6.37 5.00
N LEU A 72 -10.76 -6.93 3.90
CA LEU A 72 -9.44 -6.57 3.35
C LEU A 72 -9.28 -5.06 3.09
N ASP A 73 -10.33 -4.40 2.57
CA ASP A 73 -10.31 -2.96 2.26
C ASP A 73 -10.21 -2.06 3.51
N ARG A 74 -10.37 -2.61 4.70
CA ARG A 74 -10.11 -1.89 5.96
C ARG A 74 -8.62 -1.67 6.16
N LEU A 75 -7.80 -2.64 5.78
CA LEU A 75 -6.35 -2.52 5.86
C LEU A 75 -5.76 -1.74 4.69
N SER A 76 -6.01 -2.16 3.46
CA SER A 76 -5.54 -1.46 2.26
C SER A 76 -6.54 -1.56 1.12
N ARG A 77 -6.58 -0.52 0.25
CA ARG A 77 -7.27 -0.55 -1.04
C ARG A 77 -6.33 -0.85 -2.19
N SER A 78 -5.03 -0.73 -1.97
CA SER A 78 -3.99 -1.08 -2.93
C SER A 78 -3.59 -2.54 -2.70
N LEU A 79 -3.55 -3.31 -3.78
CA LEU A 79 -3.10 -4.70 -3.73
C LEU A 79 -1.61 -4.77 -3.40
N LEU A 80 -0.85 -3.81 -3.90
CA LEU A 80 0.59 -3.69 -3.65
C LEU A 80 0.88 -3.43 -2.17
N ASP A 81 0.21 -2.42 -1.56
CA ASP A 81 0.38 -2.10 -0.14
C ASP A 81 -0.04 -3.28 0.74
N PHE A 82 -1.13 -3.99 0.35
CA PHE A 82 -1.57 -5.19 1.05
C PHE A 82 -0.51 -6.29 1.00
N ALA A 83 0.07 -6.55 -0.17
CA ALA A 83 1.11 -7.55 -0.33
C ALA A 83 2.36 -7.23 0.50
N GLU A 84 2.81 -5.97 0.52
CA GLU A 84 3.94 -5.52 1.34
C GLU A 84 3.70 -5.71 2.84
N MET A 85 2.49 -5.41 3.29
CA MET A 85 2.09 -5.60 4.68
C MET A 85 2.06 -7.08 5.07
N ILE A 86 1.46 -7.94 4.22
CA ILE A 86 1.40 -9.39 4.46
C ILE A 86 2.80 -10.01 4.45
N ASP A 87 3.72 -9.52 3.63
CA ASP A 87 5.12 -9.96 3.67
C ASP A 87 5.76 -9.68 5.04
N VAL A 88 5.45 -8.53 5.66
CA VAL A 88 5.87 -8.23 7.04
C VAL A 88 5.24 -9.20 8.03
N PHE A 89 3.94 -9.50 7.91
CA PHE A 89 3.25 -10.45 8.79
C PHE A 89 3.89 -11.84 8.69
N LYS A 90 4.13 -12.32 7.48
CA LYS A 90 4.78 -13.61 7.23
C LYS A 90 6.18 -13.69 7.81
N LYS A 91 7.00 -12.63 7.67
CA LYS A 91 8.34 -12.55 8.25
C LYS A 91 8.35 -12.55 9.78
N LYS A 92 7.23 -12.18 10.41
CA LYS A 92 7.06 -12.13 11.87
C LYS A 92 6.19 -13.26 12.41
N ASP A 93 5.85 -14.23 11.55
CA ASP A 93 4.97 -15.37 11.90
C ASP A 93 3.61 -14.92 12.46
N VAL A 94 3.05 -13.86 11.88
CA VAL A 94 1.76 -13.30 12.25
C VAL A 94 0.68 -13.79 11.29
N GLU A 95 -0.33 -14.45 11.81
CA GLU A 95 -1.50 -14.86 11.03
C GLU A 95 -2.37 -13.66 10.67
N PHE A 96 -3.02 -13.74 9.49
CA PHE A 96 -3.96 -12.72 9.05
C PHE A 96 -5.31 -13.33 8.70
N VAL A 97 -6.37 -12.71 9.22
CA VAL A 97 -7.76 -13.15 9.02
C VAL A 97 -8.63 -11.99 8.55
N SER A 98 -9.41 -12.23 7.52
CA SER A 98 -10.51 -11.36 7.06
C SER A 98 -11.84 -12.08 7.20
N CYS A 99 -12.71 -11.56 8.07
CA CYS A 99 -13.96 -12.22 8.44
C CYS A 99 -14.93 -12.36 7.24
N ARG A 100 -15.08 -11.29 6.44
CA ARG A 100 -16.05 -11.26 5.34
C ARG A 100 -15.63 -12.10 4.15
N GLU A 101 -14.39 -12.02 3.75
CA GLU A 101 -13.83 -12.79 2.65
C GLU A 101 -13.52 -14.24 3.04
N LYS A 102 -13.67 -14.60 4.34
CA LYS A 102 -13.29 -15.92 4.89
C LYS A 102 -11.87 -16.30 4.48
N PHE A 103 -10.99 -15.31 4.54
CA PHE A 103 -9.58 -15.43 4.20
C PHE A 103 -8.77 -15.55 5.49
N ASP A 104 -8.09 -16.69 5.66
CA ASP A 104 -7.28 -17.00 6.86
C ASP A 104 -5.95 -17.61 6.41
N THR A 105 -4.85 -16.90 6.67
CA THR A 105 -3.50 -17.34 6.28
C THR A 105 -2.98 -18.53 7.09
N SER A 106 -3.64 -18.92 8.18
CA SER A 106 -3.30 -20.15 8.90
C SER A 106 -3.75 -21.41 8.15
N THR A 107 -4.68 -21.28 7.19
CA THR A 107 -5.21 -22.39 6.41
C THR A 107 -4.44 -22.63 5.11
N PRO A 108 -4.36 -23.87 4.59
CA PRO A 108 -3.74 -24.15 3.29
C PRO A 108 -4.39 -23.38 2.14
N ILE A 109 -5.70 -23.22 2.15
CA ILE A 109 -6.46 -22.46 1.13
C ILE A 109 -6.12 -20.96 1.23
N GLY A 110 -6.09 -20.40 2.44
CA GLY A 110 -5.71 -19.00 2.64
C GLY A 110 -4.27 -18.73 2.21
N ASN A 111 -3.33 -19.62 2.49
CA ASN A 111 -1.96 -19.52 1.98
C ASN A 111 -1.87 -19.59 0.45
N ALA A 112 -2.67 -20.44 -0.20
CA ALA A 112 -2.73 -20.49 -1.65
C ALA A 112 -3.30 -19.20 -2.24
N MET A 113 -4.39 -18.66 -1.67
CA MET A 113 -4.96 -17.36 -2.06
C MET A 113 -3.96 -16.22 -1.86
N LEU A 114 -3.22 -16.22 -0.75
CA LEU A 114 -2.16 -15.25 -0.51
C LEU A 114 -1.11 -15.29 -1.60
N SER A 115 -0.66 -16.48 -2.01
CA SER A 115 0.31 -16.64 -3.09
C SER A 115 -0.19 -16.05 -4.41
N ILE A 116 -1.45 -16.21 -4.73
CA ILE A 116 -2.09 -15.60 -5.91
C ILE A 116 -2.08 -14.06 -5.80
N ILE A 117 -2.45 -13.52 -4.64
CA ILE A 117 -2.44 -12.07 -4.38
C ILE A 117 -1.03 -11.51 -4.56
N MET A 118 0.00 -12.20 -4.07
CA MET A 118 1.41 -11.79 -4.20
C MET A 118 1.86 -11.77 -5.68
N VAL A 119 1.43 -12.74 -6.49
CA VAL A 119 1.71 -12.75 -7.94
C VAL A 119 1.05 -11.55 -8.64
N PHE A 120 -0.21 -11.26 -8.33
CA PHE A 120 -0.89 -10.08 -8.90
C PHE A 120 -0.25 -8.76 -8.48
N ALA A 121 0.16 -8.61 -7.22
CA ALA A 121 0.87 -7.44 -6.74
C ALA A 121 2.22 -7.25 -7.45
N GLN A 122 2.94 -8.33 -7.71
CA GLN A 122 4.19 -8.30 -8.48
C GLN A 122 3.93 -7.87 -9.93
N LEU A 123 2.91 -8.42 -10.58
CA LEU A 123 2.52 -8.03 -11.93
C LEU A 123 2.12 -6.56 -12.03
N GLU A 124 1.37 -6.04 -11.04
CA GLU A 124 1.02 -4.62 -10.96
C GLU A 124 2.28 -3.74 -10.85
N ARG A 125 3.23 -4.12 -9.99
CA ARG A 125 4.53 -3.42 -9.83
C ARG A 125 5.31 -3.38 -11.14
N GLU A 126 5.44 -4.50 -11.83
CA GLU A 126 6.15 -4.60 -13.12
C GLU A 126 5.45 -3.78 -14.20
N THR A 127 4.12 -3.80 -14.23
CA THR A 127 3.31 -2.98 -15.17
C THR A 127 3.52 -1.49 -14.94
N ILE A 128 3.57 -1.04 -13.68
CA ILE A 128 3.84 0.35 -13.34
C ILE A 128 5.25 0.74 -13.79
N GLN A 129 6.27 -0.10 -13.51
CA GLN A 129 7.64 0.15 -13.93
C GLN A 129 7.76 0.25 -15.46
N MET A 130 7.10 -0.64 -16.19
CA MET A 130 7.07 -0.62 -17.65
C MET A 130 6.45 0.69 -18.17
N ARG A 131 5.29 1.10 -17.65
CA ARG A 131 4.64 2.37 -18.02
C ARG A 131 5.52 3.60 -17.72
N VAL A 132 6.23 3.60 -16.59
CA VAL A 132 7.17 4.68 -16.25
C VAL A 132 8.31 4.73 -17.26
N LYS A 133 8.89 3.57 -17.62
CA LYS A 133 9.96 3.45 -18.61
C LYS A 133 9.51 3.95 -20.01
N ASP A 134 8.32 3.52 -20.45
CA ASP A 134 7.76 3.91 -21.76
C ASP A 134 7.46 5.41 -21.81
N ASN A 135 6.87 5.96 -20.72
CA ASN A 135 6.65 7.39 -20.62
C ASN A 135 7.97 8.20 -20.66
N TYR A 136 9.00 7.68 -19.96
CA TYR A 136 10.32 8.29 -19.98
C TYR A 136 10.93 8.27 -21.39
N ALA A 137 10.93 7.12 -22.08
CA ALA A 137 11.40 6.98 -23.45
C ALA A 137 10.67 7.94 -24.41
N THR A 138 9.32 7.98 -24.36
CA THR A 138 8.52 8.90 -25.18
C THR A 138 8.83 10.37 -24.90
N ARG A 139 9.12 10.73 -23.66
CA ARG A 139 9.52 12.11 -23.30
C ARG A 139 10.91 12.44 -23.84
N MET A 140 11.86 11.51 -23.74
CA MET A 140 13.21 11.66 -24.30
C MET A 140 13.18 11.83 -25.83
N GLU A 141 12.40 11.01 -26.55
CA GLU A 141 12.19 11.15 -28.02
C GLU A 141 11.65 12.53 -28.41
N ARG A 142 10.88 13.18 -27.52
CA ARG A 142 10.37 14.54 -27.71
C ARG A 142 11.34 15.64 -27.23
N GLY A 143 12.59 15.29 -26.92
CA GLY A 143 13.60 16.21 -26.41
C GLY A 143 13.43 16.66 -24.97
N ALA A 144 12.55 16.02 -24.19
CA ALA A 144 12.43 16.31 -22.77
C ALA A 144 13.54 15.63 -21.97
N TYR A 145 14.11 16.35 -21.00
CA TYR A 145 15.15 15.83 -20.11
C TYR A 145 14.81 16.11 -18.65
N ASP A 146 14.65 15.04 -17.86
CA ASP A 146 14.28 15.13 -16.44
C ASP A 146 15.42 14.75 -15.47
N GLY A 147 16.60 14.37 -16.00
CA GLY A 147 17.77 13.98 -15.21
C GLY A 147 18.54 15.16 -14.61
N VAL A 148 19.65 14.86 -13.95
CA VAL A 148 20.66 15.85 -13.56
C VAL A 148 21.42 16.25 -14.83
N ALA A 149 21.52 17.57 -15.09
CA ALA A 149 22.26 18.04 -16.28
C ALA A 149 23.71 17.54 -16.23
N PRO A 150 24.23 16.92 -17.31
CA PRO A 150 25.62 16.56 -17.40
C PRO A 150 26.55 17.78 -17.36
N TYR A 151 27.85 17.56 -17.11
CA TYR A 151 28.83 18.64 -17.16
C TYR A 151 28.80 19.32 -18.54
N GLY A 152 28.83 20.63 -18.54
CA GLY A 152 28.74 21.46 -19.79
C GLY A 152 27.32 21.71 -20.25
N PHE A 153 26.28 21.24 -19.57
CA PHE A 153 24.87 21.46 -19.90
C PHE A 153 24.11 22.09 -18.75
N GLY A 154 23.17 22.98 -19.06
CA GLY A 154 22.16 23.54 -18.17
C GLY A 154 20.78 22.99 -18.47
N LYS A 155 19.85 23.15 -17.53
CA LYS A 155 18.43 22.86 -17.77
C LYS A 155 17.77 24.09 -18.41
N ALA A 156 17.13 23.91 -19.55
CA ALA A 156 16.33 24.91 -20.20
C ALA A 156 14.86 24.46 -20.30
N ILE A 157 13.98 25.41 -20.68
CA ILE A 157 12.57 25.11 -20.94
C ILE A 157 12.33 25.35 -22.45
N ALA A 158 11.92 24.27 -23.14
CA ALA A 158 11.52 24.32 -24.52
C ALA A 158 10.02 24.06 -24.68
N LYS A 159 9.43 24.54 -25.78
CA LYS A 159 8.05 24.20 -26.16
C LYS A 159 8.06 23.10 -27.21
N VAL A 160 7.52 21.92 -26.85
CA VAL A 160 7.37 20.79 -27.76
C VAL A 160 5.90 20.44 -27.86
N GLY A 161 5.32 20.49 -29.06
CA GLY A 161 3.88 20.21 -29.26
C GLY A 161 2.94 21.12 -28.45
N GLY A 162 3.34 22.37 -28.20
CA GLY A 162 2.54 23.34 -27.43
C GLY A 162 2.66 23.24 -25.91
N LYS A 163 3.38 22.25 -25.39
CA LYS A 163 3.64 22.08 -23.96
C LYS A 163 5.07 22.47 -23.61
N GLN A 164 5.25 23.09 -22.43
CA GLN A 164 6.57 23.35 -21.88
C GLN A 164 7.18 22.03 -21.38
N VAL A 165 8.42 21.74 -21.77
CA VAL A 165 9.21 20.60 -21.32
C VAL A 165 10.58 21.07 -20.87
N HIS A 166 11.14 20.42 -19.86
CA HIS A 166 12.55 20.61 -19.51
C HIS A 166 13.42 19.92 -20.57
N THR A 167 14.47 20.61 -21.01
CA THR A 167 15.46 20.10 -21.96
C THR A 167 16.86 20.46 -21.48
N LEU A 168 17.89 20.02 -22.20
CA LEU A 168 19.28 20.43 -21.98
C LEU A 168 19.65 21.54 -22.93
N ASP A 169 20.41 22.52 -22.46
CA ASP A 169 21.07 23.54 -23.24
C ASP A 169 22.57 23.56 -22.89
N VAL A 170 23.41 23.99 -23.84
CA VAL A 170 24.85 24.06 -23.63
C VAL A 170 25.14 25.25 -22.72
N ASN A 171 25.91 25.02 -21.63
CA ASN A 171 26.44 26.12 -20.84
C ASN A 171 27.59 26.79 -21.61
N GLU A 172 27.38 27.98 -22.11
CA GLU A 172 28.43 28.77 -22.80
C GLU A 172 29.58 29.22 -21.85
N GLU A 173 29.46 29.01 -20.55
CA GLU A 173 30.44 29.43 -19.54
C GLU A 173 31.39 28.29 -19.05
N SER A 174 31.50 27.19 -19.78
CA SER A 174 32.39 26.08 -19.39
C SER A 174 33.72 26.06 -20.16
N ASP A 175 34.40 27.20 -20.16
CA ASP A 175 35.83 27.30 -20.54
C ASP A 175 36.71 27.32 -19.28
#